data_df5f01561ea07c84408e85d650b596b7
#
_entry.id   df5f01561ea07c84408e85d650b596b7
#
_cell.length_a   1.000
_cell.length_b   1.000
_cell.length_c   1.000
_cell.angle_alpha   90.00
_cell.angle_beta   90.00
_cell.angle_gamma   90.00
#
_symmetry.space_group_name_H-M   'P 1'
#
loop_
_entity.id
_entity.type
_entity.pdbx_description
1 polymer ?
#
loop_
_entity_poly.entity_id
_entity_poly.type
_entity_poly.pdbx_seq_one_letter_code
_entity_poly.pdbx_strand_id
1 'polypeptide(L)'
;VAVVRSTEPASTWLYDRKSRQLTKLFDSRPELAGKPLSPMLPVEIKSRDGKILVSYLTLPHGTDPDGDGRPNKPVPMVLTVHGGPWSRDVYGFSSWHQWLA
;
A
#
# COMPACT_ATOMS: atom_id res chain seq x y z
N VAL A 1 -0.64 4.32 -19.30
CA VAL A 1 -1.44 4.08 -18.09
C VAL A 1 -0.50 3.61 -16.98
N ALA A 2 -0.60 4.20 -15.79
CA ALA A 2 0.09 3.70 -14.62
C ALA A 2 -0.84 2.77 -13.83
N VAL A 3 -0.33 1.61 -13.44
CA VAL A 3 -1.03 0.69 -12.54
C VAL A 3 -0.30 0.70 -11.20
N VAL A 4 -1.06 0.97 -10.13
CA VAL A 4 -0.55 1.06 -8.76
C VAL A 4 -1.24 -0.01 -7.91
N ARG A 5 -0.44 -0.80 -7.19
CA ARG A 5 -0.88 -1.79 -6.21
C ARG A 5 -0.14 -1.56 -4.89
N SER A 6 -0.62 -2.11 -3.80
CA SER A 6 0.07 -1.96 -2.51
C SER A 6 1.26 -2.92 -2.35
N THR A 7 1.21 -4.07 -3.04
CA THR A 7 2.22 -5.15 -2.96
C THR A 7 3.22 -5.14 -4.11
N GLU A 8 3.15 -4.15 -4.98
CA GLU A 8 4.05 -4.03 -6.13
C GLU A 8 4.36 -2.54 -6.38
N PRO A 9 5.59 -2.20 -6.77
CA PRO A 9 5.88 -0.88 -7.32
C PRO A 9 5.03 -0.58 -8.55
N ALA A 10 4.82 0.71 -8.82
CA ALA A 10 4.02 1.13 -9.96
C ALA A 10 4.60 0.59 -11.29
N SER A 11 3.74 0.12 -12.16
CA SER A 11 4.08 -0.31 -13.51
C SER A 11 3.44 0.60 -14.57
N THR A 12 4.16 0.82 -15.65
CA THR A 12 3.70 1.64 -16.77
C THR A 12 3.32 0.76 -17.95
N TRP A 13 2.16 1.04 -18.52
CA TRP A 13 1.56 0.27 -19.60
C TRP A 13 1.14 1.16 -20.74
N LEU A 14 1.31 0.67 -21.97
CA LEU A 14 0.73 1.25 -23.17
C LEU A 14 -0.63 0.61 -23.43
N TYR A 15 -1.66 1.45 -23.55
CA TYR A 15 -2.97 1.00 -24.00
C TYR A 15 -3.18 1.40 -25.46
N ASP A 16 -3.28 0.43 -26.35
CA ASP A 16 -3.65 0.65 -27.74
C ASP A 16 -5.19 0.70 -27.84
N ARG A 17 -5.70 1.86 -28.20
CA ARG A 17 -7.16 2.09 -28.32
C ARG A 17 -7.80 1.35 -29.48
N LYS A 18 -7.04 1.02 -30.53
CA LYS A 18 -7.54 0.31 -31.71
C LYS A 18 -7.68 -1.18 -31.44
N SER A 19 -6.61 -1.81 -30.99
CA SER A 19 -6.58 -3.25 -30.65
C SER A 19 -7.19 -3.55 -29.27
N ARG A 20 -7.40 -2.54 -28.42
CA ARG A 20 -7.84 -2.66 -27.01
C ARG A 20 -6.91 -3.51 -26.15
N GLN A 21 -5.64 -3.52 -26.48
CA GLN A 21 -4.63 -4.30 -25.76
C GLN A 21 -3.78 -3.43 -24.86
N LEU A 22 -3.34 -4.02 -23.76
CA LEU A 22 -2.38 -3.45 -22.82
C LEU A 22 -1.04 -4.16 -22.99
N THR A 23 0.02 -3.38 -23.20
CA THR A 23 1.40 -3.87 -23.24
C THR A 23 2.18 -3.23 -22.11
N LYS A 24 2.79 -4.07 -21.26
CA LYS A 24 3.64 -3.58 -20.18
C LYS A 24 4.91 -2.99 -20.78
N LEU A 25 5.25 -1.76 -20.38
CA LEU A 25 6.48 -1.10 -20.83
C LEU A 25 7.61 -1.30 -19.81
N PHE A 26 7.37 -0.98 -18.55
CA PHE A 26 8.36 -1.14 -17.47
C PHE A 26 7.74 -1.08 -16.08
N ASP A 27 8.50 -1.56 -15.11
CA ASP A 27 8.24 -1.36 -13.69
C ASP A 27 9.12 -0.25 -13.14
N SER A 28 8.59 0.55 -12.21
CA SER A 28 9.36 1.64 -11.59
C SER A 28 10.52 1.14 -10.71
N ARG A 29 10.42 -0.09 -10.22
CA ARG A 29 11.44 -0.76 -9.37
C ARG A 29 11.50 -2.25 -9.68
N PRO A 30 12.13 -2.65 -10.81
CA PRO A 30 12.18 -4.05 -11.23
C PRO A 30 12.94 -4.96 -10.25
N GLU A 31 13.85 -4.39 -9.44
CA GLU A 31 14.60 -5.09 -8.42
C GLU A 31 13.75 -5.66 -7.26
N LEU A 32 12.52 -5.18 -7.12
CA LEU A 32 11.57 -5.66 -6.12
C LEU A 32 10.63 -6.75 -6.65
N ALA A 33 10.76 -7.13 -7.91
CA ALA A 33 9.93 -8.19 -8.47
C ALA A 33 10.11 -9.52 -7.71
N GLY A 34 8.98 -10.13 -7.34
CA GLY A 34 8.97 -11.41 -6.61
C GLY A 34 9.40 -11.33 -5.15
N LYS A 35 9.65 -10.15 -4.60
CA LYS A 35 9.91 -9.99 -3.16
C LYS A 35 8.61 -10.09 -2.37
N PRO A 36 8.63 -10.66 -1.15
CA PRO A 36 7.47 -10.75 -0.28
C PRO A 36 7.14 -9.38 0.32
N LEU A 37 6.38 -8.58 -0.40
CA LEU A 37 5.97 -7.24 0.03
C LEU A 37 4.63 -7.30 0.75
N SER A 38 4.50 -6.53 1.83
CA SER A 38 3.30 -6.48 2.66
C SER A 38 2.19 -5.64 2.01
N PRO A 39 0.92 -6.08 2.08
CA PRO A 39 -0.19 -5.29 1.59
C PRO A 39 -0.45 -4.06 2.47
N MET A 40 -0.96 -3.00 1.87
CA MET A 40 -1.50 -1.84 2.57
C MET A 40 -3.01 -2.04 2.71
N LEU A 41 -3.52 -2.01 3.93
CA LEU A 41 -4.91 -2.24 4.26
C LEU A 41 -5.58 -0.93 4.68
N PRO A 42 -6.70 -0.52 4.09
CA PRO A 42 -7.47 0.60 4.61
C PRO A 42 -8.16 0.18 5.90
N VAL A 43 -8.05 1.01 6.93
CA VAL A 43 -8.67 0.79 8.23
C VAL A 43 -9.38 2.06 8.69
N GLU A 44 -10.50 1.92 9.38
CA GLU A 44 -11.23 3.02 9.97
C GLU A 44 -10.96 3.10 11.47
N ILE A 45 -10.50 4.27 11.90
CA ILE A 45 -10.22 4.55 13.31
C ILE A 45 -11.17 5.62 13.80
N LYS A 46 -11.95 5.31 14.82
CA LYS A 46 -12.84 6.31 15.46
C LYS A 46 -12.02 7.21 16.37
N SER A 47 -12.02 8.50 16.08
CA SER A 47 -11.36 9.51 16.91
C SER A 47 -12.17 9.84 18.17
N ARG A 48 -11.56 10.57 19.12
CA ARG A 48 -12.20 10.97 20.38
C ARG A 48 -13.44 11.84 20.19
N ASP A 49 -13.48 12.65 19.15
CA ASP A 49 -14.62 13.51 18.79
C ASP A 49 -15.65 12.80 17.90
N GLY A 50 -15.52 11.48 17.72
CA GLY A 50 -16.45 10.64 16.99
C GLY A 50 -16.29 10.61 15.49
N LYS A 51 -15.32 11.32 14.93
CA LYS A 51 -15.03 11.27 13.49
C LYS A 51 -14.37 9.95 13.09
N ILE A 52 -14.61 9.52 11.88
CA ILE A 52 -13.94 8.36 11.30
C ILE A 52 -12.70 8.83 10.55
N LEU A 53 -11.55 8.32 10.95
CA LEU A 53 -10.27 8.56 10.32
C LEU A 53 -9.96 7.35 9.42
N VAL A 54 -9.96 7.55 8.10
CA VAL A 54 -9.50 6.54 7.17
C VAL A 54 -7.97 6.54 7.21
N SER A 55 -7.41 5.42 7.64
CA SER A 55 -5.97 5.22 7.82
C SER A 55 -5.52 4.02 6.99
N TYR A 56 -4.21 3.89 6.80
CA TYR A 56 -3.62 2.76 6.11
C TYR A 56 -2.70 1.99 7.04
N LEU A 57 -2.92 0.69 7.12
CA LEU A 57 -2.14 -0.24 7.92
C LEU A 57 -1.29 -1.13 7.01
N THR A 58 -0.02 -1.30 7.34
CA THR A 58 0.86 -2.29 6.73
C THR A 58 1.45 -3.14 7.84
N LEU A 59 1.23 -4.45 7.78
CA LEU A 59 1.72 -5.40 8.77
C LEU A 59 3.01 -6.07 8.27
N PRO A 60 3.93 -6.46 9.15
CA PRO A 60 5.10 -7.25 8.75
C PRO A 60 4.69 -8.53 8.03
N HIS A 61 5.44 -8.90 6.99
CA HIS A 61 5.14 -10.08 6.19
C HIS A 61 5.00 -11.35 7.05
N GLY A 62 3.91 -12.10 6.83
CA GLY A 62 3.62 -13.35 7.54
C GLY A 62 3.05 -13.20 8.96
N THR A 63 2.80 -11.99 9.45
CA THR A 63 2.20 -11.80 10.78
C THR A 63 0.67 -11.85 10.80
N ASP A 64 0.06 -11.79 9.63
CA ASP A 64 -1.41 -11.81 9.40
C ASP A 64 -1.73 -12.86 8.32
N PRO A 65 -1.64 -14.17 8.64
CA PRO A 65 -1.82 -15.24 7.66
C PRO A 65 -3.29 -15.46 7.27
N ASP A 66 -4.25 -15.04 8.07
CA ASP A 66 -5.69 -15.12 7.80
C ASP A 66 -6.27 -13.88 7.13
N GLY A 67 -5.47 -12.78 7.05
CA GLY A 67 -5.83 -11.57 6.32
C GLY A 67 -6.91 -10.72 7.02
N ASP A 68 -7.05 -10.84 8.33
CA ASP A 68 -8.04 -10.09 9.11
C ASP A 68 -7.60 -8.66 9.46
N GLY A 69 -6.39 -8.29 9.10
CA GLY A 69 -5.78 -6.97 9.38
C GLY A 69 -5.25 -6.86 10.80
N ARG A 70 -4.99 -7.99 11.47
CA ARG A 70 -4.44 -8.04 12.82
C ARG A 70 -3.26 -9.01 12.89
N PRO A 71 -2.17 -8.63 13.52
CA PRO A 71 -1.07 -9.56 13.70
C PRO A 71 -1.43 -10.62 14.75
N ASN A 72 -1.10 -11.89 14.49
CA ASN A 72 -1.34 -13.02 15.42
C ASN A 72 -0.62 -12.87 16.78
N LYS A 73 0.37 -11.99 16.85
CA LYS A 73 1.10 -11.63 18.07
C LYS A 73 1.36 -10.13 18.06
N PRO A 74 1.44 -9.48 19.23
CA PRO A 74 1.81 -8.07 19.30
C PRO A 74 3.16 -7.81 18.61
N VAL A 75 3.19 -6.80 17.76
CA VAL A 75 4.40 -6.31 17.07
C VAL A 75 4.61 -4.83 17.38
N PRO A 76 5.84 -4.31 17.31
CA PRO A 76 6.06 -2.87 17.41
C PRO A 76 5.27 -2.12 16.34
N MET A 77 4.77 -0.93 16.69
CA MET A 77 4.00 -0.09 15.78
C MET A 77 4.70 1.25 15.57
N VAL A 78 4.74 1.69 14.32
CA VAL A 78 5.15 3.05 13.94
C VAL A 78 3.94 3.78 13.39
N LEU A 79 3.57 4.90 14.00
CA LEU A 79 2.54 5.80 13.48
C LEU A 79 3.20 6.89 12.65
N THR A 80 2.82 6.98 11.39
CA THR A 80 3.22 8.07 10.51
C THR A 80 2.01 8.98 10.27
N VAL A 81 2.22 10.28 10.42
CA VAL A 81 1.17 11.28 10.20
C VAL A 81 1.65 12.24 9.12
N HIS A 82 0.84 12.41 8.07
CA HIS A 82 1.18 13.35 7.01
C HIS A 82 1.28 14.79 7.52
N GLY A 83 2.11 15.58 6.89
CA GLY A 83 2.17 17.03 7.11
C GLY A 83 0.98 17.76 6.49
N GLY A 84 0.91 19.03 6.71
CA GLY A 84 -0.18 19.78 6.10
C GLY A 84 -0.51 21.05 6.88
N PRO A 85 -1.78 21.62 6.81
CA PRO A 85 -3.02 20.87 7.10
C PRO A 85 -3.70 20.23 5.87
N TRP A 86 -3.48 20.72 4.68
CA TRP A 86 -4.20 20.28 3.48
C TRP A 86 -3.46 19.14 2.77
N SER A 87 -3.45 17.97 3.40
CA SER A 87 -2.82 16.76 2.86
C SER A 87 -3.62 15.52 3.22
N ARG A 88 -3.28 14.40 2.62
CA ARG A 88 -3.78 13.07 2.97
C ARG A 88 -2.80 12.00 2.52
N ASP A 89 -2.84 10.85 3.15
CA ASP A 89 -2.17 9.66 2.68
C ASP A 89 -2.90 9.05 1.47
N VAL A 90 -2.20 8.28 0.68
CA VAL A 90 -2.70 7.66 -0.56
C VAL A 90 -2.47 6.17 -0.50
N TYR A 91 -3.50 5.41 -0.92
CA TYR A 91 -3.37 3.97 -1.07
C TYR A 91 -2.40 3.61 -2.19
N GLY A 92 -1.51 2.65 -1.93
CA GLY A 92 -0.59 2.13 -2.94
C GLY A 92 0.72 1.63 -2.35
N PHE A 93 1.67 1.33 -3.23
CA PHE A 93 3.01 0.95 -2.80
C PHE A 93 3.73 2.12 -2.12
N SER A 94 4.19 1.88 -0.90
CA SER A 94 5.01 2.81 -0.14
C SER A 94 6.31 2.12 0.26
N SER A 95 7.44 2.58 -0.27
CA SER A 95 8.76 2.04 0.11
C SER A 95 9.06 2.26 1.60
N TRP A 96 8.52 3.34 2.17
CA TRP A 96 8.64 3.62 3.60
C TRP A 96 7.90 2.58 4.46
N HIS A 97 6.65 2.26 4.10
CA HIS A 97 5.89 1.21 4.78
C HIS A 97 6.56 -0.16 4.64
N GLN A 98 7.05 -0.49 3.44
CA GLN A 98 7.74 -1.77 3.20
C GLN A 98 9.04 -1.90 3.99
N TRP A 99 9.73 -0.79 4.23
CA TRP A 99 10.96 -0.78 5.01
C TRP A 99 10.70 -0.95 6.51
N LEU A 100 9.57 -0.42 7.02
CA LEU A 100 9.16 -0.54 8.42
C LEU A 100 8.50 -1.89 8.74
N ALA A 101 7.86 -2.52 7.76
CA ALA A 101 7.20 -3.81 7.88
C ALA A 101 8.16 -4.97 7.60
#